data_7f0a54ee6b7b9d745ff0abdd39cc2700
#
_entry.id   7f0a54ee6b7b9d745ff0abdd39cc2700
#
_cell.length_a   1.000
_cell.length_b   1.000
_cell.length_c   1.000
_cell.angle_alpha   90.00
_cell.angle_beta   90.00
_cell.angle_gamma   90.00
#
_symmetry.space_group_name_H-M   'P 1'
#
loop_
_entity.id
_entity.type
_entity.pdbx_description
1 polymer ?
#
loop_
_entity_poly.entity_id
_entity_poly.type
_entity_poly.pdbx_seq_one_letter_code
_entity_poly.pdbx_strand_id
1 'polypeptide(L)'
;LFVFFFPFTDQIAAFKIIMLCLWWGAATSKLNHHFPYVVAVMTSNNALLRSRVFNPIKHLLYRDHANDLRPSWLPKLMAHGGGTTAEFLVPGILVLVADGHPWRWFLIGFMVLFHLNILSNLPMGVPLEWNVFFIFSLCYLFGHYGAITATDLRSPLLLAIVIAVVAVVIMGNLLPEKISFLPAMRYYAGNWATSIWCFRGDAEATMETSVVKSSALVVNQLAKLYDGATAEIMTDKVAAFRAMHTHGRALNGLLPRALDDEAHYRIREGEIVAGPLVGWNFGEGHLH
;
A
#
# COMPACT_ATOMS: atom_id res chain seq x y z
N LEU A 1 3.76 21.66 7.34
CA LEU A 1 3.59 23.13 7.39
C LEU A 1 4.54 23.79 8.40
N PHE A 2 4.65 23.30 9.64
CA PHE A 2 5.48 23.92 10.69
C PHE A 2 6.96 24.04 10.31
N VAL A 3 7.49 23.17 9.46
CA VAL A 3 8.89 23.20 8.99
C VAL A 3 9.22 24.51 8.30
N PHE A 4 8.26 25.14 7.61
CA PHE A 4 8.46 26.38 6.85
C PHE A 4 8.73 27.63 7.72
N PHE A 5 8.57 27.54 9.04
CA PHE A 5 8.89 28.63 9.96
C PHE A 5 10.37 28.68 10.38
N PHE A 6 11.19 27.76 9.90
CA PHE A 6 12.60 27.62 10.27
C PHE A 6 13.52 28.03 9.11
N PRO A 7 14.83 28.25 9.36
CA PRO A 7 15.81 28.55 8.32
C PRO A 7 15.81 27.49 7.21
N PHE A 8 16.09 27.91 5.99
CA PHE A 8 16.00 27.05 4.81
C PHE A 8 16.83 25.77 4.90
N THR A 9 18.06 25.86 5.45
CA THR A 9 18.91 24.67 5.68
C THR A 9 18.24 23.68 6.62
N ASP A 10 17.65 24.16 7.73
CA ASP A 10 16.92 23.33 8.66
C ASP A 10 15.66 22.72 8.02
N GLN A 11 14.98 23.46 7.12
CA GLN A 11 13.83 22.92 6.39
C GLN A 11 14.23 21.72 5.54
N ILE A 12 15.28 21.85 4.73
CA ILE A 12 15.75 20.76 3.86
C ILE A 12 16.20 19.55 4.67
N ALA A 13 16.98 19.78 5.73
CA ALA A 13 17.44 18.71 6.63
C ALA A 13 16.26 17.99 7.30
N ALA A 14 15.28 18.72 7.82
CA ALA A 14 14.08 18.17 8.42
C ALA A 14 13.23 17.38 7.41
N PHE A 15 13.06 17.88 6.18
CA PHE A 15 12.33 17.14 5.14
C PHE A 15 13.03 15.83 4.77
N LYS A 16 14.36 15.77 4.72
CA LYS A 16 15.08 14.52 4.51
C LYS A 16 14.84 13.51 5.63
N ILE A 17 14.82 13.97 6.88
CA ILE A 17 14.50 13.10 8.03
C ILE A 17 13.05 12.60 7.94
N ILE A 18 12.10 13.48 7.62
CA ILE A 18 10.69 13.10 7.46
C ILE A 18 10.54 12.07 6.33
N MET A 19 11.20 12.28 5.19
CA MET A 19 11.20 11.31 4.09
C MET A 19 11.77 9.96 4.49
N LEU A 20 12.88 9.94 5.25
CA LEU A 20 13.42 8.71 5.81
C LEU A 20 12.39 7.98 6.69
N CYS A 21 11.73 8.72 7.58
CA CYS A 21 10.69 8.15 8.44
C CYS A 21 9.50 7.59 7.64
N LEU A 22 9.11 8.23 6.53
CA LEU A 22 8.06 7.73 5.65
C LEU A 22 8.47 6.42 4.97
N TRP A 23 9.68 6.32 4.40
CA TRP A 23 10.17 5.06 3.82
C TRP A 23 10.28 3.95 4.86
N TRP A 24 10.85 4.24 6.03
CA TRP A 24 10.97 3.25 7.11
C TRP A 24 9.61 2.82 7.64
N GLY A 25 8.64 3.73 7.74
CA GLY A 25 7.27 3.41 8.08
C GLY A 25 6.63 2.49 7.05
N ALA A 26 6.79 2.80 5.76
CA ALA A 26 6.33 1.97 4.66
C ALA A 26 6.98 0.58 4.67
N ALA A 27 8.31 0.51 4.85
CA ALA A 27 9.03 -0.75 4.96
C ALA A 27 8.57 -1.58 6.15
N THR A 28 8.41 -0.95 7.32
CA THR A 28 7.93 -1.63 8.55
C THR A 28 6.54 -2.23 8.34
N SER A 29 5.65 -1.54 7.64
CA SER A 29 4.31 -2.05 7.36
C SER A 29 4.30 -3.31 6.49
N LYS A 30 5.39 -3.56 5.77
CA LYS A 30 5.59 -4.71 4.87
C LYS A 30 6.28 -5.90 5.53
N LEU A 31 6.75 -5.76 6.79
CA LEU A 31 7.37 -6.84 7.56
C LEU A 31 6.32 -7.84 8.06
N ASN A 32 5.68 -8.53 7.14
CA ASN A 32 4.68 -9.55 7.48
C ASN A 32 4.66 -10.66 6.43
N HIS A 33 4.10 -11.81 6.81
CA HIS A 33 4.01 -12.99 5.95
C HIS A 33 3.08 -12.81 4.74
N HIS A 34 2.22 -11.80 4.74
CA HIS A 34 1.24 -11.58 3.68
C HIS A 34 1.80 -10.70 2.56
N PHE A 35 2.83 -9.89 2.82
CA PHE A 35 3.36 -8.98 1.80
C PHE A 35 3.83 -9.68 0.51
N PRO A 36 4.44 -10.90 0.52
CA PRO A 36 4.71 -11.65 -0.70
C PRO A 36 3.48 -11.94 -1.56
N TYR A 37 2.28 -12.09 -0.97
CA TYR A 37 1.03 -12.25 -1.73
C TYR A 37 0.68 -10.98 -2.49
N VAL A 38 0.85 -9.80 -1.84
CA VAL A 38 0.69 -8.50 -2.51
C VAL A 38 1.61 -8.41 -3.71
N VAL A 39 2.90 -8.70 -3.51
CA VAL A 39 3.91 -8.62 -4.55
C VAL A 39 3.60 -9.56 -5.71
N ALA A 40 3.16 -10.79 -5.43
CA ALA A 40 2.75 -11.73 -6.47
C ALA A 40 1.58 -11.19 -7.30
N VAL A 41 0.53 -10.67 -6.64
CA VAL A 41 -0.65 -10.13 -7.31
C VAL A 41 -0.31 -8.86 -8.08
N MET A 42 0.39 -7.91 -7.47
CA MET A 42 0.82 -6.67 -8.13
C MET A 42 1.66 -6.99 -9.37
N THR A 43 2.68 -7.82 -9.23
CA THR A 43 3.58 -8.16 -10.33
C THR A 43 2.83 -8.87 -11.45
N SER A 44 1.91 -9.79 -11.13
CA SER A 44 1.12 -10.50 -12.16
C SER A 44 0.16 -9.58 -12.93
N ASN A 45 -0.21 -8.43 -12.36
CA ASN A 45 -1.05 -7.42 -13.00
C ASN A 45 -0.26 -6.26 -13.61
N ASN A 46 1.05 -6.29 -13.53
CA ASN A 46 1.90 -5.28 -14.14
C ASN A 46 1.66 -5.20 -15.65
N ALA A 47 1.48 -3.99 -16.17
CA ALA A 47 1.19 -3.75 -17.58
C ALA A 47 2.28 -4.31 -18.52
N LEU A 48 3.54 -4.25 -18.09
CA LEU A 48 4.68 -4.79 -18.86
C LEU A 48 4.63 -6.32 -18.98
N LEU A 49 4.12 -7.01 -17.94
CA LEU A 49 4.01 -8.47 -17.94
C LEU A 49 2.80 -8.99 -18.73
N ARG A 50 1.94 -8.10 -19.24
CA ARG A 50 0.86 -8.46 -20.16
C ARG A 50 1.36 -8.81 -21.56
N SER A 51 2.59 -8.43 -21.91
CA SER A 51 3.17 -8.79 -23.19
C SER A 51 3.39 -10.30 -23.29
N ARG A 52 3.25 -10.86 -24.50
CA ARG A 52 3.49 -12.29 -24.76
C ARG A 52 4.90 -12.73 -24.34
N VAL A 53 5.87 -11.83 -24.39
CA VAL A 53 7.28 -12.10 -24.04
C VAL A 53 7.44 -12.38 -22.55
N PHE A 54 6.75 -11.61 -21.68
CA PHE A 54 6.90 -11.70 -20.22
C PHE A 54 5.83 -12.56 -19.55
N ASN A 55 4.82 -13.02 -20.29
CA ASN A 55 3.76 -13.84 -19.73
C ASN A 55 4.26 -15.11 -18.99
N PRO A 56 5.30 -15.82 -19.45
CA PRO A 56 5.84 -16.97 -18.74
C PRO A 56 6.34 -16.65 -17.32
N ILE A 57 6.77 -15.42 -17.05
CA ILE A 57 7.23 -15.00 -15.71
C ILE A 57 6.10 -15.10 -14.68
N LYS A 58 4.85 -14.92 -15.08
CA LYS A 58 3.69 -15.06 -14.18
C LYS A 58 3.61 -16.43 -13.53
N HIS A 59 4.01 -17.47 -14.23
CA HIS A 59 4.02 -18.83 -13.70
C HIS A 59 5.05 -19.00 -12.57
N LEU A 60 6.12 -18.19 -12.58
CA LEU A 60 7.14 -18.21 -11.55
C LEU A 60 6.71 -17.51 -10.27
N LEU A 61 5.65 -16.68 -10.32
CA LEU A 61 5.15 -15.94 -9.16
C LEU A 61 4.37 -16.83 -8.19
N TYR A 62 3.82 -17.93 -8.65
CA TYR A 62 2.97 -18.82 -7.87
C TYR A 62 3.59 -20.21 -7.77
N ARG A 63 3.24 -20.96 -6.72
CA ARG A 63 3.72 -22.34 -6.54
C ARG A 63 3.24 -23.26 -7.65
N ASP A 64 1.95 -23.13 -7.96
CA ASP A 64 1.30 -23.75 -9.10
C ASP A 64 0.24 -22.77 -9.61
N HIS A 65 0.50 -22.17 -10.75
CA HIS A 65 -0.38 -21.13 -11.31
C HIS A 65 -1.82 -21.62 -11.56
N ALA A 66 -2.01 -22.91 -11.81
CA ALA A 66 -3.33 -23.48 -12.05
C ALA A 66 -4.07 -23.85 -10.76
N ASN A 67 -3.34 -24.32 -9.73
CA ASN A 67 -3.96 -24.99 -8.58
C ASN A 67 -3.52 -24.41 -7.23
N ASP A 68 -2.39 -23.72 -7.13
CA ASP A 68 -1.87 -23.17 -5.87
C ASP A 68 -1.33 -21.75 -6.08
N LEU A 69 -2.19 -20.76 -5.86
CA LEU A 69 -1.85 -19.33 -5.99
C LEU A 69 -1.06 -18.76 -4.82
N ARG A 70 -0.55 -19.59 -3.91
CA ARG A 70 0.37 -19.11 -2.90
C ARG A 70 1.68 -18.65 -3.54
N PRO A 71 2.31 -17.58 -3.02
CA PRO A 71 3.55 -17.08 -3.57
C PRO A 71 4.64 -18.15 -3.59
N SER A 72 5.35 -18.22 -4.70
CA SER A 72 6.58 -19.00 -4.82
C SER A 72 7.71 -18.35 -4.01
N TRP A 73 8.92 -18.83 -4.19
CA TRP A 73 10.12 -18.19 -3.62
C TRP A 73 10.40 -16.80 -4.21
N LEU A 74 10.04 -16.57 -5.48
CA LEU A 74 10.36 -15.33 -6.20
C LEU A 74 9.66 -14.10 -5.61
N PRO A 75 8.33 -14.05 -5.42
CA PRO A 75 7.67 -12.93 -4.73
C PRO A 75 8.14 -12.75 -3.29
N LYS A 76 8.53 -13.82 -2.60
CA LYS A 76 9.10 -13.71 -1.24
C LYS A 76 10.44 -12.97 -1.27
N LEU A 77 11.31 -13.31 -2.22
CA LEU A 77 12.57 -12.63 -2.43
C LEU A 77 12.34 -11.17 -2.86
N MET A 78 11.43 -10.93 -3.80
CA MET A 78 11.09 -9.56 -4.25
C MET A 78 10.53 -8.72 -3.11
N ALA A 79 9.67 -9.27 -2.28
CA ALA A 79 9.04 -8.58 -1.17
C ALA A 79 10.06 -8.19 -0.09
N HIS A 80 10.75 -9.16 0.48
CA HIS A 80 11.60 -8.95 1.65
C HIS A 80 13.07 -8.72 1.29
N GLY A 81 13.61 -9.48 0.35
CA GLY A 81 15.00 -9.33 -0.10
C GLY A 81 15.22 -8.10 -0.98
N GLY A 82 14.23 -7.74 -1.82
CA GLY A 82 14.30 -6.57 -2.68
C GLY A 82 13.59 -5.35 -2.08
N GLY A 83 12.25 -5.37 -2.05
CA GLY A 83 11.44 -4.19 -1.75
C GLY A 83 11.65 -3.66 -0.34
N THR A 84 11.33 -4.44 0.69
CA THR A 84 11.44 -4.01 2.09
C THR A 84 12.87 -3.64 2.47
N THR A 85 13.85 -4.47 2.07
CA THR A 85 15.27 -4.21 2.36
C THR A 85 15.74 -2.93 1.68
N ALA A 86 15.35 -2.70 0.42
CA ALA A 86 15.70 -1.47 -0.30
C ALA A 86 15.12 -0.22 0.39
N GLU A 87 13.85 -0.26 0.82
CA GLU A 87 13.21 0.85 1.53
C GLU A 87 13.82 1.15 2.91
N PHE A 88 14.47 0.17 3.54
CA PHE A 88 15.20 0.43 4.78
C PHE A 88 16.60 0.96 4.51
N LEU A 89 17.38 0.28 3.68
CA LEU A 89 18.80 0.55 3.53
C LEU A 89 19.07 1.78 2.66
N VAL A 90 18.44 1.89 1.51
CA VAL A 90 18.80 2.94 0.55
C VAL A 90 18.49 4.33 1.06
N PRO A 91 17.31 4.65 1.61
CA PRO A 91 17.05 5.96 2.20
C PRO A 91 17.94 6.26 3.40
N GLY A 92 18.22 5.25 4.23
CA GLY A 92 19.13 5.40 5.37
C GLY A 92 20.54 5.80 4.95
N ILE A 93 21.06 5.20 3.88
CA ILE A 93 22.35 5.57 3.32
C ILE A 93 22.28 6.95 2.66
N LEU A 94 21.23 7.23 1.87
CA LEU A 94 21.06 8.51 1.16
C LEU A 94 21.07 9.72 2.09
N VAL A 95 20.49 9.59 3.28
CA VAL A 95 20.44 10.67 4.28
C VAL A 95 21.84 11.03 4.80
N LEU A 96 22.77 10.05 4.80
CA LEU A 96 24.12 10.18 5.33
C LEU A 96 25.18 10.46 4.26
N VAL A 97 24.88 10.18 2.99
CA VAL A 97 25.85 10.35 1.90
C VAL A 97 26.04 11.82 1.55
N ALA A 98 27.28 12.30 1.69
CA ALA A 98 27.68 13.64 1.37
C ALA A 98 27.52 13.97 -0.13
N ASP A 99 27.48 15.27 -0.43
CA ASP A 99 27.46 15.75 -1.82
C ASP A 99 28.76 15.38 -2.55
N GLY A 100 28.67 15.11 -3.85
CA GLY A 100 29.78 14.69 -4.68
C GLY A 100 30.13 13.22 -4.61
N HIS A 101 29.55 12.43 -3.70
CA HIS A 101 29.83 11.00 -3.64
C HIS A 101 29.15 10.24 -4.81
N PRO A 102 29.88 9.44 -5.60
CA PRO A 102 29.36 8.83 -6.82
C PRO A 102 28.18 7.88 -6.55
N TRP A 103 28.14 7.19 -5.43
CA TRP A 103 27.06 6.29 -5.04
C TRP A 103 25.71 7.00 -4.83
N ARG A 104 25.71 8.28 -4.57
CA ARG A 104 24.49 9.03 -4.34
C ARG A 104 23.55 8.99 -5.54
N TRP A 105 24.06 9.28 -6.73
CA TRP A 105 23.26 9.24 -7.95
C TRP A 105 22.78 7.83 -8.29
N PHE A 106 23.60 6.82 -8.00
CA PHE A 106 23.19 5.44 -8.12
C PHE A 106 22.01 5.12 -7.19
N LEU A 107 22.07 5.51 -5.91
CA LEU A 107 21.01 5.27 -4.93
C LEU A 107 19.73 6.04 -5.28
N ILE A 108 19.84 7.29 -5.74
CA ILE A 108 18.68 8.08 -6.23
C ILE A 108 18.06 7.37 -7.43
N GLY A 109 18.85 7.01 -8.43
CA GLY A 109 18.38 6.33 -9.62
C GLY A 109 17.72 4.98 -9.30
N PHE A 110 18.30 4.21 -8.39
CA PHE A 110 17.71 2.95 -7.92
C PHE A 110 16.34 3.17 -7.27
N MET A 111 16.20 4.15 -6.37
CA MET A 111 14.91 4.44 -5.73
C MET A 111 13.89 5.03 -6.70
N VAL A 112 14.31 5.83 -7.67
CA VAL A 112 13.42 6.30 -8.74
C VAL A 112 12.87 5.12 -9.54
N LEU A 113 13.74 4.21 -9.95
CA LEU A 113 13.32 2.99 -10.68
C LEU A 113 12.41 2.09 -9.82
N PHE A 114 12.68 2.00 -8.52
CA PHE A 114 11.85 1.28 -7.57
C PHE A 114 10.43 1.85 -7.53
N HIS A 115 10.28 3.17 -7.37
CA HIS A 115 8.97 3.82 -7.37
C HIS A 115 8.27 3.78 -8.74
N LEU A 116 9.02 3.87 -9.85
CA LEU A 116 8.47 3.68 -11.20
C LEU A 116 7.97 2.25 -11.41
N ASN A 117 8.66 1.25 -10.86
CA ASN A 117 8.17 -0.12 -10.89
C ASN A 117 6.85 -0.27 -10.11
N ILE A 118 6.71 0.39 -8.95
CA ILE A 118 5.42 0.41 -8.23
C ILE A 118 4.35 1.09 -9.09
N LEU A 119 4.65 2.25 -9.68
CA LEU A 119 3.74 2.97 -10.57
C LEU A 119 3.28 2.14 -11.77
N SER A 120 4.13 1.26 -12.30
CA SER A 120 3.75 0.38 -13.42
C SER A 120 2.62 -0.61 -13.09
N ASN A 121 2.26 -0.75 -11.82
CA ASN A 121 1.16 -1.60 -11.34
C ASN A 121 -0.19 -0.83 -11.25
N LEU A 122 -0.39 0.18 -12.09
CA LEU A 122 -1.61 0.99 -12.16
C LEU A 122 -2.94 0.22 -12.07
N PRO A 123 -3.10 -0.95 -12.76
CA PRO A 123 -4.36 -1.69 -12.70
C PRO A 123 -4.76 -2.17 -11.30
N MET A 124 -3.85 -2.12 -10.34
CA MET A 124 -4.10 -2.53 -8.95
C MET A 124 -4.48 -1.36 -8.03
N GLY A 125 -4.72 -0.16 -8.56
CA GLY A 125 -5.04 1.00 -7.73
C GLY A 125 -3.91 1.37 -6.77
N VAL A 126 -2.67 1.28 -7.23
CA VAL A 126 -1.51 1.72 -6.41
C VAL A 126 -1.55 3.22 -6.20
N PRO A 127 -1.09 3.73 -5.03
CA PRO A 127 -1.03 5.16 -4.73
C PRO A 127 -0.09 5.89 -5.70
N LEU A 128 -0.66 6.50 -6.73
CA LEU A 128 0.07 7.27 -7.72
C LEU A 128 0.76 8.45 -7.09
N GLU A 129 0.00 9.22 -6.34
CA GLU A 129 0.44 10.46 -5.70
C GLU A 129 1.65 10.25 -4.81
N TRP A 130 1.64 9.20 -4.01
CA TRP A 130 2.74 8.84 -3.14
C TRP A 130 4.02 8.56 -3.91
N ASN A 131 3.93 7.75 -4.94
CA ASN A 131 5.11 7.37 -5.71
C ASN A 131 5.66 8.56 -6.51
N VAL A 132 4.80 9.41 -7.07
CA VAL A 132 5.21 10.66 -7.73
C VAL A 132 5.87 11.60 -6.72
N PHE A 133 5.27 11.75 -5.53
CA PHE A 133 5.83 12.56 -4.45
C PHE A 133 7.20 12.04 -3.99
N PHE A 134 7.36 10.73 -3.84
CA PHE A 134 8.66 10.13 -3.49
C PHE A 134 9.72 10.39 -4.57
N ILE A 135 9.38 10.21 -5.85
CA ILE A 135 10.30 10.50 -6.97
C ILE A 135 10.69 11.98 -6.97
N PHE A 136 9.72 12.87 -6.84
CA PHE A 136 9.97 14.30 -6.73
C PHE A 136 10.91 14.61 -5.56
N SER A 137 10.62 14.06 -4.38
CA SER A 137 11.42 14.28 -3.17
C SER A 137 12.84 13.75 -3.31
N LEU A 138 13.04 12.62 -3.97
CA LEU A 138 14.37 12.09 -4.29
C LEU A 138 15.17 13.07 -5.15
N CYS A 139 14.59 13.55 -6.24
CA CYS A 139 15.25 14.49 -7.15
C CYS A 139 15.49 15.85 -6.48
N TYR A 140 14.51 16.36 -5.76
CA TYR A 140 14.57 17.68 -5.15
C TYR A 140 15.45 17.71 -3.90
N LEU A 141 15.14 16.87 -2.90
CA LEU A 141 15.87 16.91 -1.62
C LEU A 141 17.27 16.31 -1.73
N PHE A 142 17.37 15.15 -2.35
CA PHE A 142 18.63 14.39 -2.41
C PHE A 142 19.42 14.65 -3.70
N GLY A 143 18.77 15.04 -4.78
CA GLY A 143 19.42 15.47 -6.02
C GLY A 143 19.86 16.94 -5.94
N HIS A 144 18.92 17.85 -5.96
CA HIS A 144 19.19 19.29 -6.07
C HIS A 144 19.81 19.89 -4.79
N TYR A 145 19.28 19.57 -3.61
CA TYR A 145 19.82 20.03 -2.32
C TYR A 145 20.71 18.98 -1.63
N GLY A 146 21.50 18.29 -2.40
CA GLY A 146 22.32 17.26 -1.86
C GLY A 146 23.42 17.68 -0.91
N ALA A 147 23.89 18.89 -1.02
CA ALA A 147 24.90 19.46 -0.13
C ALA A 147 24.40 19.61 1.33
N ILE A 148 23.10 19.74 1.53
CA ILE A 148 22.50 19.79 2.87
C ILE A 148 22.18 18.37 3.32
N THR A 149 22.79 17.93 4.42
CA THR A 149 22.57 16.60 5.01
C THR A 149 21.58 16.66 6.17
N ALA A 150 21.14 15.51 6.67
CA ALA A 150 20.29 15.48 7.87
C ALA A 150 21.00 16.02 9.12
N THR A 151 22.33 15.95 9.15
CA THR A 151 23.16 16.48 10.25
C THR A 151 23.26 17.99 10.27
N ASP A 152 22.81 18.68 9.22
CA ASP A 152 22.76 20.14 9.13
C ASP A 152 21.54 20.74 9.84
N LEU A 153 20.64 19.91 10.37
CA LEU A 153 19.53 20.34 11.21
C LEU A 153 20.07 20.90 12.55
N ARG A 154 20.08 22.21 12.68
CA ARG A 154 20.63 22.90 13.85
C ARG A 154 19.58 23.35 14.85
N SER A 155 18.33 23.50 14.45
CA SER A 155 17.25 23.91 15.35
C SER A 155 16.81 22.74 16.27
N PRO A 156 17.10 22.79 17.59
CA PRO A 156 16.64 21.76 18.53
C PRO A 156 15.11 21.73 18.65
N LEU A 157 14.46 22.87 18.49
CA LEU A 157 13.00 22.96 18.51
C LEU A 157 12.39 22.22 17.31
N LEU A 158 12.92 22.43 16.11
CA LEU A 158 12.44 21.71 14.92
C LEU A 158 12.66 20.21 15.05
N LEU A 159 13.82 19.80 15.52
CA LEU A 159 14.11 18.37 15.78
C LEU A 159 13.11 17.78 16.79
N ALA A 160 12.85 18.48 17.89
CA ALA A 160 11.88 18.04 18.90
C ALA A 160 10.45 17.89 18.31
N ILE A 161 10.03 18.84 17.45
CA ILE A 161 8.73 18.76 16.77
C ILE A 161 8.68 17.56 15.83
N VAL A 162 9.71 17.32 15.03
CA VAL A 162 9.78 16.17 14.10
C VAL A 162 9.72 14.86 14.90
N ILE A 163 10.48 14.75 15.98
CA ILE A 163 10.46 13.56 16.85
C ILE A 163 9.06 13.37 17.45
N ALA A 164 8.43 14.43 17.94
CA ALA A 164 7.08 14.35 18.52
C ALA A 164 6.04 13.87 17.51
N VAL A 165 6.07 14.39 16.27
CA VAL A 165 5.17 13.95 15.19
C VAL A 165 5.39 12.47 14.85
N VAL A 166 6.63 12.04 14.71
CA VAL A 166 6.95 10.64 14.42
C VAL A 166 6.53 9.74 15.58
N ALA A 167 6.75 10.17 16.82
CA ALA A 167 6.32 9.43 18.01
C ALA A 167 4.80 9.24 18.05
N VAL A 168 4.01 10.28 17.73
CA VAL A 168 2.54 10.18 17.64
C VAL A 168 2.13 9.15 16.57
N VAL A 169 2.77 9.14 15.42
CA VAL A 169 2.51 8.15 14.36
C VAL A 169 2.83 6.73 14.85
N ILE A 170 3.97 6.53 15.50
CA ILE A 170 4.36 5.23 16.06
C ILE A 170 3.36 4.79 17.14
N MET A 171 2.99 5.69 18.06
CA MET A 171 2.02 5.42 19.12
C MET A 171 0.63 5.10 18.55
N GLY A 172 0.20 5.79 17.48
CA GLY A 172 -1.06 5.48 16.78
C GLY A 172 -1.07 4.08 16.16
N ASN A 173 0.12 3.58 15.77
CA ASN A 173 0.27 2.21 15.29
C ASN A 173 0.28 1.15 16.40
N LEU A 174 0.87 1.49 17.55
CA LEU A 174 0.99 0.58 18.68
C LEU A 174 -0.25 0.59 19.58
N LEU A 175 -0.91 1.74 19.70
CA LEU A 175 -2.03 1.98 20.59
C LEU A 175 -3.22 2.60 19.83
N PRO A 176 -3.76 1.92 18.80
CA PRO A 176 -4.82 2.48 17.94
C PRO A 176 -6.11 2.78 18.69
N GLU A 177 -6.37 2.11 19.82
CA GLU A 177 -7.52 2.35 20.67
C GLU A 177 -7.47 3.71 21.41
N LYS A 178 -6.25 4.18 21.70
CA LYS A 178 -6.03 5.41 22.48
C LYS A 178 -5.69 6.60 21.59
N ILE A 179 -5.07 6.32 20.45
CA ILE A 179 -4.64 7.32 19.48
C ILE A 179 -5.31 6.99 18.16
N SER A 180 -5.92 7.99 17.52
CA SER A 180 -6.56 7.79 16.22
C SER A 180 -5.61 7.14 15.21
N PHE A 181 -6.14 6.23 14.40
CA PHE A 181 -5.38 5.62 13.31
C PHE A 181 -4.93 6.64 12.24
N LEU A 182 -5.57 7.80 12.16
CA LEU A 182 -5.21 8.85 11.20
C LEU A 182 -3.75 9.29 11.30
N PRO A 183 -3.16 9.50 12.48
CA PRO A 183 -1.73 9.77 12.59
C PRO A 183 -0.85 8.60 12.17
N ALA A 184 -1.39 7.39 12.16
CA ALA A 184 -0.65 6.18 11.83
C ALA A 184 -0.52 5.95 10.32
N MET A 185 -0.34 6.94 9.52
CA MET A 185 -0.23 7.04 8.05
C MET A 185 -0.10 5.74 7.23
N ARG A 186 0.39 4.65 7.80
CA ARG A 186 0.45 3.33 7.14
C ARG A 186 -0.90 2.77 6.76
N TYR A 187 -1.97 3.30 7.33
CA TYR A 187 -3.36 2.94 7.02
C TYR A 187 -3.96 3.82 5.94
N TYR A 188 -3.21 4.79 5.48
CA TYR A 188 -3.73 5.80 4.58
C TYR A 188 -4.23 5.19 3.27
N ALA A 189 -3.47 4.35 2.65
CA ALA A 189 -3.74 3.83 1.30
C ALA A 189 -5.06 3.06 1.20
N GLY A 190 -6.18 3.77 1.29
CA GLY A 190 -7.54 3.25 1.18
C GLY A 190 -8.06 2.50 2.41
N ASN A 191 -7.29 2.39 3.48
CA ASN A 191 -7.74 1.67 4.68
C ASN A 191 -8.77 2.43 5.52
N TRP A 192 -8.78 3.73 5.42
CA TRP A 192 -9.75 4.58 6.12
C TRP A 192 -11.20 4.30 5.70
N ALA A 193 -11.42 3.74 4.52
CA ALA A 193 -12.73 3.31 4.03
C ALA A 193 -12.94 1.80 4.11
N THR A 194 -12.03 1.05 4.74
CA THR A 194 -12.14 -0.41 4.82
C THR A 194 -13.32 -0.82 5.68
N SER A 195 -14.18 -1.63 5.12
CA SER A 195 -15.28 -2.29 5.81
C SER A 195 -15.44 -3.72 5.31
N ILE A 196 -16.10 -4.55 6.10
CA ILE A 196 -16.42 -5.93 5.73
C ILE A 196 -17.93 -6.10 5.84
N TRP A 197 -18.53 -6.59 4.77
CA TRP A 197 -19.93 -6.89 4.68
C TRP A 197 -20.12 -8.41 4.76
N CYS A 198 -20.96 -8.83 5.69
CA CYS A 198 -21.25 -10.24 5.94
C CYS A 198 -22.70 -10.52 5.53
N PHE A 199 -22.91 -11.11 4.38
CA PHE A 199 -24.22 -11.45 3.85
C PHE A 199 -24.63 -12.83 4.32
N ARG A 200 -25.67 -12.92 5.12
CA ARG A 200 -26.21 -14.19 5.59
C ARG A 200 -27.10 -14.82 4.54
N GLY A 201 -26.86 -16.09 4.26
CA GLY A 201 -27.69 -16.88 3.32
C GLY A 201 -27.75 -16.25 1.92
N ASP A 202 -28.93 -15.88 1.46
CA ASP A 202 -29.22 -15.31 0.15
C ASP A 202 -29.26 -13.76 0.13
N ALA A 203 -28.82 -13.10 1.20
CA ALA A 203 -28.93 -11.65 1.35
C ALA A 203 -28.18 -10.87 0.23
N GLU A 204 -27.05 -11.40 -0.26
CA GLU A 204 -26.33 -10.78 -1.38
C GLU A 204 -27.15 -10.84 -2.68
N ALA A 205 -27.75 -11.99 -2.96
CA ALA A 205 -28.60 -12.17 -4.13
C ALA A 205 -29.90 -11.32 -4.04
N THR A 206 -30.46 -11.22 -2.86
CA THR A 206 -31.60 -10.35 -2.57
C THR A 206 -31.24 -8.88 -2.80
N MET A 207 -30.08 -8.45 -2.33
CA MET A 207 -29.59 -7.09 -2.59
C MET A 207 -29.37 -6.83 -4.08
N GLU A 208 -28.88 -7.82 -4.83
CA GLU A 208 -28.72 -7.70 -6.28
C GLU A 208 -30.05 -7.41 -7.00
N THR A 209 -31.13 -8.03 -6.57
CA THR A 209 -32.41 -7.97 -7.25
C THR A 209 -33.37 -6.89 -6.72
N SER A 210 -33.30 -6.60 -5.43
CA SER A 210 -34.33 -5.80 -4.74
C SER A 210 -33.91 -4.37 -4.46
N VAL A 211 -32.59 -4.07 -4.46
CA VAL A 211 -32.08 -2.74 -4.15
C VAL A 211 -31.81 -1.96 -5.44
N VAL A 212 -32.33 -0.74 -5.50
CA VAL A 212 -31.96 0.21 -6.56
C VAL A 212 -30.51 0.62 -6.35
N LYS A 213 -29.68 0.44 -7.35
CA LYS A 213 -28.23 0.67 -7.28
C LYS A 213 -27.68 1.18 -8.60
N SER A 214 -26.48 1.74 -8.57
CA SER A 214 -25.83 2.31 -9.77
C SER A 214 -25.45 1.27 -10.80
N SER A 215 -25.04 0.08 -10.35
CA SER A 215 -24.65 -1.04 -11.22
C SER A 215 -24.86 -2.37 -10.51
N ALA A 216 -24.76 -3.47 -11.25
CA ALA A 216 -24.75 -4.81 -10.69
C ALA A 216 -23.56 -4.98 -9.71
N LEU A 217 -23.70 -5.83 -8.71
CA LEU A 217 -22.59 -6.16 -7.80
C LEU A 217 -21.40 -6.70 -8.59
N VAL A 218 -20.19 -6.44 -8.08
CA VAL A 218 -18.94 -6.75 -8.81
C VAL A 218 -18.85 -8.22 -9.21
N VAL A 219 -19.25 -9.14 -8.36
CA VAL A 219 -19.27 -10.57 -8.70
C VAL A 219 -20.15 -10.85 -9.93
N ASN A 220 -21.30 -10.20 -10.04
CA ASN A 220 -22.21 -10.38 -11.18
C ASN A 220 -21.73 -9.64 -12.44
N GLN A 221 -20.98 -8.56 -12.28
CA GLN A 221 -20.30 -7.93 -13.42
C GLN A 221 -19.21 -8.86 -13.99
N LEU A 222 -18.41 -9.46 -13.10
CA LEU A 222 -17.35 -10.38 -13.48
C LEU A 222 -17.90 -11.68 -14.09
N ALA A 223 -19.03 -12.19 -13.59
CA ALA A 223 -19.70 -13.38 -14.13
C ALA A 223 -20.19 -13.23 -15.57
N LYS A 224 -20.25 -11.99 -16.10
CA LYS A 224 -20.51 -11.74 -17.54
C LYS A 224 -19.28 -11.99 -18.42
N LEU A 225 -18.10 -11.99 -17.83
CA LEU A 225 -16.82 -12.08 -18.54
C LEU A 225 -16.11 -13.41 -18.25
N TYR A 226 -16.37 -14.01 -17.10
CA TYR A 226 -15.73 -15.22 -16.60
C TYR A 226 -16.78 -16.20 -16.10
N ASP A 227 -16.40 -17.46 -15.89
CA ASP A 227 -17.25 -18.41 -15.18
C ASP A 227 -17.46 -18.00 -13.72
N GLY A 228 -18.52 -18.50 -13.09
CA GLY A 228 -18.92 -18.08 -11.74
C GLY A 228 -17.86 -18.34 -10.68
N ALA A 229 -17.10 -19.45 -10.77
CA ALA A 229 -16.04 -19.75 -9.81
C ALA A 229 -14.88 -18.76 -9.94
N THR A 230 -14.48 -18.43 -11.17
CA THR A 230 -13.46 -17.41 -11.44
C THR A 230 -13.90 -16.04 -10.97
N ALA A 231 -15.16 -15.66 -11.20
CA ALA A 231 -15.71 -14.38 -10.74
C ALA A 231 -15.66 -14.26 -9.21
N GLU A 232 -16.01 -15.31 -8.49
CA GLU A 232 -15.89 -15.37 -7.02
C GLU A 232 -14.44 -15.22 -6.56
N ILE A 233 -13.52 -16.00 -7.11
CA ILE A 233 -12.09 -15.91 -6.77
C ILE A 233 -11.56 -14.49 -7.01
N MET A 234 -11.93 -13.86 -8.11
CA MET A 234 -11.50 -12.50 -8.41
C MET A 234 -12.07 -11.48 -7.41
N THR A 235 -13.32 -11.67 -7.01
CA THR A 235 -13.97 -10.84 -6.00
C THR A 235 -13.29 -11.00 -4.63
N ASP A 236 -13.00 -12.23 -4.24
CA ASP A 236 -12.34 -12.53 -2.96
C ASP A 236 -10.88 -12.03 -2.90
N LYS A 237 -10.20 -11.90 -4.04
CA LYS A 237 -8.87 -11.29 -4.10
C LYS A 237 -8.85 -9.86 -3.59
N VAL A 238 -9.91 -9.10 -3.76
CA VAL A 238 -10.00 -7.73 -3.22
C VAL A 238 -10.06 -7.77 -1.69
N ALA A 239 -10.86 -8.64 -1.12
CA ALA A 239 -10.91 -8.82 0.33
C ALA A 239 -9.54 -9.28 0.88
N ALA A 240 -8.89 -10.22 0.21
CA ALA A 240 -7.55 -10.67 0.58
C ALA A 240 -6.51 -9.54 0.50
N PHE A 241 -6.57 -8.72 -0.54
CA PHE A 241 -5.69 -7.55 -0.66
C PHE A 241 -5.89 -6.55 0.48
N ARG A 242 -7.14 -6.24 0.82
CA ARG A 242 -7.46 -5.36 1.95
C ARG A 242 -7.04 -5.95 3.30
N ALA A 243 -7.16 -7.27 3.48
CA ALA A 243 -6.72 -7.96 4.68
C ALA A 243 -5.20 -7.90 4.93
N MET A 244 -4.41 -7.56 3.92
CA MET A 244 -2.97 -7.35 4.08
C MET A 244 -2.62 -6.04 4.79
N HIS A 245 -3.50 -5.06 4.74
CA HIS A 245 -3.37 -3.83 5.52
C HIS A 245 -3.79 -4.07 6.98
N THR A 246 -3.20 -3.35 7.90
CA THR A 246 -3.41 -3.60 9.34
C THR A 246 -4.87 -3.45 9.76
N HIS A 247 -5.56 -2.44 9.22
CA HIS A 247 -6.98 -2.21 9.52
C HIS A 247 -7.85 -3.36 8.99
N GLY A 248 -7.66 -3.75 7.73
CA GLY A 248 -8.35 -4.90 7.16
C GLY A 248 -8.06 -6.21 7.89
N ARG A 249 -6.81 -6.43 8.35
CA ARG A 249 -6.48 -7.58 9.19
C ARG A 249 -7.21 -7.56 10.53
N ALA A 250 -7.29 -6.40 11.17
CA ALA A 250 -8.01 -6.26 12.42
C ALA A 250 -9.50 -6.61 12.26
N LEU A 251 -10.14 -6.09 11.19
CA LEU A 251 -11.53 -6.41 10.88
C LEU A 251 -11.72 -7.89 10.59
N ASN A 252 -10.86 -8.50 9.75
CA ASN A 252 -10.93 -9.94 9.48
C ASN A 252 -10.71 -10.78 10.74
N GLY A 253 -9.84 -10.37 11.64
CA GLY A 253 -9.61 -11.05 12.93
C GLY A 253 -10.81 -10.97 13.91
N LEU A 254 -11.76 -10.08 13.65
CA LEU A 254 -13.00 -9.98 14.44
C LEU A 254 -14.10 -10.92 13.92
N LEU A 255 -14.03 -11.39 12.67
CA LEU A 255 -15.08 -12.22 12.07
C LEU A 255 -15.46 -13.45 12.91
N PRO A 256 -14.50 -14.27 13.42
CA PRO A 256 -14.84 -15.43 14.25
C PRO A 256 -15.54 -15.08 15.56
N ARG A 257 -15.47 -13.81 15.99
CA ARG A 257 -16.16 -13.34 17.20
C ARG A 257 -17.49 -12.66 16.89
N ALA A 258 -17.65 -12.17 15.68
CA ALA A 258 -18.82 -11.43 15.24
C ALA A 258 -19.88 -12.35 14.63
N LEU A 259 -19.46 -13.45 14.04
CA LEU A 259 -20.33 -14.39 13.34
C LEU A 259 -20.52 -15.66 14.16
N ASP A 260 -21.75 -16.16 14.17
CA ASP A 260 -22.11 -17.45 14.79
C ASP A 260 -21.45 -18.64 14.08
N ASP A 261 -21.43 -18.63 12.74
CA ASP A 261 -20.75 -19.59 11.89
C ASP A 261 -20.43 -18.93 10.56
N GLU A 262 -19.15 -18.76 10.27
CA GLU A 262 -18.69 -18.08 9.04
C GLU A 262 -19.20 -18.78 7.76
N ALA A 263 -19.45 -20.09 7.81
CA ALA A 263 -19.93 -20.84 6.66
C ALA A 263 -21.33 -20.40 6.19
N HIS A 264 -22.12 -19.75 7.07
CA HIS A 264 -23.43 -19.22 6.73
C HIS A 264 -23.39 -17.84 6.08
N TYR A 265 -22.21 -17.25 5.96
CA TYR A 265 -22.06 -15.89 5.45
C TYR A 265 -21.19 -15.85 4.20
N ARG A 266 -21.59 -14.98 3.28
CA ARG A 266 -20.72 -14.54 2.20
C ARG A 266 -20.06 -13.23 2.62
N ILE A 267 -18.73 -13.24 2.67
CA ILE A 267 -17.94 -12.14 3.17
C ILE A 267 -17.44 -11.34 1.96
N ARG A 268 -17.67 -10.02 1.96
CA ARG A 268 -17.24 -9.11 0.91
C ARG A 268 -16.50 -7.91 1.51
N GLU A 269 -15.54 -7.43 0.78
CA GLU A 269 -14.91 -6.15 1.08
C GLU A 269 -15.87 -5.01 0.76
N GLY A 270 -15.87 -3.96 1.61
CA GLY A 270 -16.88 -2.92 1.54
C GLY A 270 -16.89 -2.11 0.25
N GLU A 271 -15.74 -1.90 -0.37
CA GLU A 271 -15.63 -1.11 -1.60
C GLU A 271 -16.32 -1.79 -2.78
N ILE A 272 -16.17 -3.11 -2.92
CA ILE A 272 -16.83 -3.86 -3.98
C ILE A 272 -18.35 -3.98 -3.81
N VAL A 273 -18.85 -3.67 -2.61
CA VAL A 273 -20.28 -3.58 -2.33
C VAL A 273 -20.77 -2.15 -2.49
N ALA A 274 -20.13 -1.20 -1.83
CA ALA A 274 -20.58 0.19 -1.82
C ALA A 274 -20.40 0.88 -3.19
N GLY A 275 -19.37 0.54 -3.95
CA GLY A 275 -19.17 1.08 -5.30
C GLY A 275 -20.37 0.88 -6.20
N PRO A 276 -20.85 -0.34 -6.44
CA PRO A 276 -22.06 -0.61 -7.20
C PRO A 276 -23.32 0.01 -6.62
N LEU A 277 -23.46 0.05 -5.31
CA LEU A 277 -24.65 0.60 -4.66
C LEU A 277 -24.84 2.09 -4.95
N VAL A 278 -23.79 2.87 -4.73
CA VAL A 278 -23.87 4.35 -4.76
C VAL A 278 -23.12 4.99 -5.93
N GLY A 279 -22.51 4.20 -6.80
CA GLY A 279 -21.66 4.71 -7.87
C GLY A 279 -20.38 5.36 -7.36
N TRP A 280 -19.96 5.00 -6.17
CA TRP A 280 -18.80 5.55 -5.53
C TRP A 280 -17.66 4.52 -5.46
N ASN A 281 -16.48 4.98 -5.76
CA ASN A 281 -15.25 4.24 -5.61
C ASN A 281 -14.44 4.84 -4.46
N PHE A 282 -14.15 4.04 -3.46
CA PHE A 282 -13.30 4.41 -2.32
C PHE A 282 -11.82 4.27 -2.62
N GLY A 283 -11.47 3.97 -3.87
CA GLY A 283 -10.11 3.84 -4.31
C GLY A 283 -9.34 5.15 -4.18
N GLU A 284 -8.05 5.05 -4.25
CA GLU A 284 -7.15 6.18 -4.19
C GLU A 284 -7.36 7.16 -5.34
N GLY A 285 -7.16 8.42 -5.05
CA GLY A 285 -7.34 9.49 -6.00
C GLY A 285 -8.81 9.90 -6.19
N HIS A 286 -9.74 9.29 -5.50
CA HIS A 286 -11.10 9.77 -5.45
C HIS A 286 -11.21 10.92 -4.47
N LEU A 287 -11.15 12.09 -5.04
CA LEU A 287 -11.53 13.33 -4.37
C LEU A 287 -13.00 13.56 -4.69
N HIS A 288 -13.83 13.44 -3.72
CA HIS A 288 -15.25 13.75 -3.81
C HIS A 288 -15.58 14.93 -2.91
#